data_7abeee908917e0ac1b867115b59126f6
#
_entry.id   7abeee908917e0ac1b867115b59126f6
#
_cell.length_a   1.000
_cell.length_b   1.000
_cell.length_c   1.000
_cell.angle_alpha   90.00
_cell.angle_beta   90.00
_cell.angle_gamma   90.00
#
_symmetry.space_group_name_H-M   'P 1'
#
loop_
_entity.id
_entity.type
_entity.pdbx_description
1 polymer ?
#
loop_
_entity_poly.entity_id
_entity_poly.type
_entity_poly.pdbx_seq_one_letter_code
_entity_poly.pdbx_strand_id
1 'polypeptide(L)'
;MQVNTDSVLLGAWAWNNMREPSRILDIGTGCGILALMMAQRFPKAVIDAVDIDDESAGEAAENALHSPWAGRINVFRADFRSFEPAAPYDLIISNPPYFSKSMLPGNKRRILARHNHPESLSPEILAEGVSRMLVPNGIFALILPEDGATIFMEKARSLQKPLYPHRITRVFTRPGKSVVRLLTETGNSEKIPVQEDMTVYQNNGNQYSAQYVRLVKDFYLWA
;
A
#
# COMPACT_ATOMS: atom_id res chain seq x y z
N MET A 1 -13.13 -4.93 8.18
CA MET A 1 -12.85 -3.55 7.66
C MET A 1 -13.45 -3.41 6.27
N GLN A 2 -13.96 -2.24 5.86
CA GLN A 2 -14.53 -2.09 4.51
C GLN A 2 -13.43 -1.93 3.45
N VAL A 3 -13.62 -2.56 2.29
CA VAL A 3 -12.81 -2.31 1.09
C VAL A 3 -12.90 -0.82 0.73
N ASN A 4 -11.76 -0.16 0.57
CA ASN A 4 -11.70 1.25 0.23
C ASN A 4 -11.03 1.48 -1.14
N THR A 5 -11.35 2.61 -1.76
CA THR A 5 -10.82 2.98 -3.09
C THR A 5 -9.30 3.06 -3.11
N ASP A 6 -8.67 3.51 -2.01
CA ASP A 6 -7.21 3.66 -1.93
C ASP A 6 -6.51 2.30 -2.05
N SER A 7 -7.00 1.25 -1.35
CA SER A 7 -6.44 -0.10 -1.46
C SER A 7 -6.60 -0.68 -2.87
N VAL A 8 -7.78 -0.54 -3.49
CA VAL A 8 -7.98 -1.05 -4.85
C VAL A 8 -7.09 -0.31 -5.85
N LEU A 9 -6.98 1.02 -5.70
CA LEU A 9 -6.13 1.83 -6.55
C LEU A 9 -4.65 1.42 -6.43
N LEU A 10 -4.14 1.29 -5.20
CA LEU A 10 -2.78 0.85 -4.94
C LEU A 10 -2.54 -0.56 -5.48
N GLY A 11 -3.43 -1.50 -5.16
CA GLY A 11 -3.29 -2.90 -5.58
C GLY A 11 -3.32 -3.08 -7.11
N ALA A 12 -4.09 -2.25 -7.83
CA ALA A 12 -4.10 -2.25 -9.29
C ALA A 12 -2.85 -1.58 -9.89
N TRP A 13 -2.34 -0.51 -9.23
CA TRP A 13 -1.24 0.32 -9.74
C TRP A 13 0.15 -0.24 -9.45
N ALA A 14 0.36 -0.86 -8.28
CA ALA A 14 1.68 -1.30 -7.82
C ALA A 14 2.36 -2.28 -8.78
N TRP A 15 3.70 -2.23 -8.86
CA TRP A 15 4.56 -3.13 -9.61
C TRP A 15 4.38 -3.06 -11.13
N ASN A 16 5.06 -2.12 -11.74
CA ASN A 16 5.14 -1.98 -13.22
C ASN A 16 6.50 -2.45 -13.76
N ASN A 17 6.92 -3.67 -13.38
CA ASN A 17 8.19 -4.26 -13.82
C ASN A 17 7.95 -5.45 -14.76
N MET A 18 8.92 -5.73 -15.62
CA MET A 18 8.88 -6.86 -16.56
C MET A 18 8.93 -8.22 -15.84
N ARG A 19 9.67 -8.31 -14.72
CA ARG A 19 9.77 -9.52 -13.91
C ARG A 19 8.66 -9.53 -12.85
N GLU A 20 7.90 -10.63 -12.76
CA GLU A 20 6.92 -10.81 -11.70
C GLU A 20 7.59 -10.98 -10.33
N PRO A 21 7.01 -10.45 -9.23
CA PRO A 21 7.49 -10.68 -7.88
C PRO A 21 7.19 -12.14 -7.47
N SER A 22 8.12 -12.75 -6.75
CA SER A 22 7.96 -14.12 -6.21
C SER A 22 7.45 -14.10 -4.77
N ARG A 23 7.86 -13.10 -3.99
CA ARG A 23 7.45 -12.91 -2.59
C ARG A 23 6.95 -11.50 -2.37
N ILE A 24 5.77 -11.40 -1.77
CA ILE A 24 5.07 -10.12 -1.53
C ILE A 24 4.72 -10.02 -0.06
N LEU A 25 4.88 -8.83 0.54
CA LEU A 25 4.41 -8.51 1.88
C LEU A 25 3.36 -7.40 1.82
N ASP A 26 2.21 -7.65 2.44
CA ASP A 26 1.16 -6.65 2.70
C ASP A 26 1.21 -6.22 4.17
N ILE A 27 1.60 -4.96 4.42
CA ILE A 27 1.77 -4.40 5.77
C ILE A 27 0.51 -3.65 6.18
N GLY A 28 -0.06 -4.03 7.33
CA GLY A 28 -1.33 -3.48 7.81
C GLY A 28 -2.48 -3.95 6.91
N THR A 29 -2.55 -5.26 6.70
CA THR A 29 -3.39 -5.88 5.67
C THR A 29 -4.89 -5.63 5.85
N GLY A 30 -5.33 -5.32 7.08
CA GLY A 30 -6.74 -5.10 7.38
C GLY A 30 -7.60 -6.32 7.06
N CYS A 31 -8.54 -6.17 6.11
CA CYS A 31 -9.36 -7.29 5.64
C CYS A 31 -8.68 -8.18 4.57
N GLY A 32 -7.40 -7.97 4.27
CA GLY A 32 -6.65 -8.78 3.31
C GLY A 32 -6.82 -8.38 1.83
N ILE A 33 -7.46 -7.24 1.53
CA ILE A 33 -7.79 -6.88 0.15
C ILE A 33 -6.55 -6.73 -0.75
N LEU A 34 -5.47 -6.10 -0.26
CA LEU A 34 -4.24 -5.97 -1.03
C LEU A 34 -3.56 -7.33 -1.25
N ALA A 35 -3.50 -8.17 -0.23
CA ALA A 35 -2.98 -9.54 -0.35
C ALA A 35 -3.75 -10.35 -1.40
N LEU A 36 -5.08 -10.28 -1.41
CA LEU A 36 -5.93 -10.94 -2.40
C LEU A 36 -5.70 -10.41 -3.82
N MET A 37 -5.59 -9.09 -3.98
CA MET A 37 -5.30 -8.46 -5.28
C MET A 37 -3.91 -8.86 -5.80
N MET A 38 -2.91 -8.94 -4.94
CA MET A 38 -1.57 -9.41 -5.31
C MET A 38 -1.60 -10.89 -5.72
N ALA A 39 -2.34 -11.73 -5.00
CA ALA A 39 -2.48 -13.15 -5.34
C ALA A 39 -3.19 -13.37 -6.68
N GLN A 40 -4.17 -12.51 -7.02
CA GLN A 40 -4.85 -12.51 -8.33
C GLN A 40 -3.90 -12.08 -9.46
N ARG A 41 -3.13 -11.00 -9.26
CA ARG A 41 -2.23 -10.43 -10.28
C ARG A 41 -1.01 -11.29 -10.55
N PHE A 42 -0.48 -11.94 -9.53
CA PHE A 42 0.80 -12.67 -9.57
C PHE A 42 0.59 -14.13 -9.20
N PRO A 43 0.23 -14.99 -10.17
CA PRO A 43 -0.20 -16.36 -9.92
C PRO A 43 0.87 -17.27 -9.31
N LYS A 44 2.15 -16.88 -9.39
CA LYS A 44 3.28 -17.63 -8.82
C LYS A 44 3.80 -17.05 -7.50
N ALA A 45 3.33 -15.89 -7.09
CA ALA A 45 3.80 -15.24 -5.87
C ALA A 45 3.23 -15.90 -4.61
N VAL A 46 4.06 -15.94 -3.56
CA VAL A 46 3.63 -16.19 -2.18
C VAL A 46 3.46 -14.83 -1.50
N ILE A 47 2.33 -14.65 -0.83
CA ILE A 47 1.97 -13.40 -0.17
C ILE A 47 1.96 -13.63 1.34
N ASP A 48 2.75 -12.86 2.05
CA ASP A 48 2.66 -12.73 3.50
C ASP A 48 1.89 -11.44 3.81
N ALA A 49 0.89 -11.51 4.69
CA ALA A 49 0.05 -10.40 5.10
C ALA A 49 0.13 -10.23 6.60
N VAL A 50 0.48 -9.04 7.09
CA VAL A 50 0.69 -8.80 8.51
C VAL A 50 -0.23 -7.70 9.02
N ASP A 51 -0.87 -7.93 10.16
CA ASP A 51 -1.60 -6.92 10.92
C ASP A 51 -1.38 -7.13 12.42
N ILE A 52 -1.33 -6.04 13.18
CA ILE A 52 -1.20 -6.10 14.64
C ILE A 52 -2.54 -6.32 15.32
N ASP A 53 -3.64 -5.89 14.68
CA ASP A 53 -5.00 -6.00 15.16
C ASP A 53 -5.55 -7.42 14.95
N ASP A 54 -5.97 -8.07 16.02
CA ASP A 54 -6.44 -9.45 16.03
C ASP A 54 -7.68 -9.66 15.15
N GLU A 55 -8.63 -8.73 15.21
CA GLU A 55 -9.87 -8.77 14.45
C GLU A 55 -9.58 -8.63 12.94
N SER A 56 -8.69 -7.70 12.57
CA SER A 56 -8.26 -7.48 11.19
C SER A 56 -7.50 -8.69 10.63
N ALA A 57 -6.55 -9.23 11.38
CA ALA A 57 -5.81 -10.43 10.96
C ALA A 57 -6.73 -11.65 10.81
N GLY A 58 -7.71 -11.81 11.72
CA GLY A 58 -8.74 -12.86 11.64
C GLY A 58 -9.60 -12.72 10.39
N GLU A 59 -10.11 -11.51 10.10
CA GLU A 59 -10.88 -11.21 8.88
C GLU A 59 -10.07 -11.49 7.60
N ALA A 60 -8.80 -11.07 7.57
CA ALA A 60 -7.90 -11.33 6.43
C ALA A 60 -7.66 -12.84 6.22
N ALA A 61 -7.44 -13.59 7.30
CA ALA A 61 -7.23 -15.04 7.24
C ALA A 61 -8.48 -15.77 6.71
N GLU A 62 -9.67 -15.38 7.16
CA GLU A 62 -10.93 -15.92 6.68
C GLU A 62 -11.15 -15.60 5.19
N ASN A 63 -10.92 -14.36 4.77
CA ASN A 63 -11.03 -13.96 3.38
C ASN A 63 -10.02 -14.68 2.48
N ALA A 64 -8.78 -14.85 2.94
CA ALA A 64 -7.77 -15.63 2.23
C ALA A 64 -8.18 -17.10 2.08
N LEU A 65 -8.67 -17.73 3.16
CA LEU A 65 -9.10 -19.13 3.17
C LEU A 65 -10.24 -19.39 2.18
N HIS A 66 -11.20 -18.47 2.05
CA HIS A 66 -12.33 -18.58 1.14
C HIS A 66 -12.02 -18.13 -0.30
N SER A 67 -10.79 -17.67 -0.57
CA SER A 67 -10.37 -17.25 -1.90
C SER A 67 -9.83 -18.42 -2.73
N PRO A 68 -9.79 -18.30 -4.08
CA PRO A 68 -9.09 -19.25 -4.94
C PRO A 68 -7.58 -19.35 -4.68
N TRP A 69 -7.02 -18.44 -3.85
CA TRP A 69 -5.57 -18.30 -3.61
C TRP A 69 -5.16 -18.72 -2.19
N ALA A 70 -6.00 -19.40 -1.44
CA ALA A 70 -5.79 -19.80 -0.04
C ALA A 70 -4.41 -20.43 0.23
N GLY A 71 -3.90 -21.27 -0.68
CA GLY A 71 -2.59 -21.93 -0.54
C GLY A 71 -1.38 -21.01 -0.75
N ARG A 72 -1.55 -19.71 -1.06
CA ARG A 72 -0.46 -18.78 -1.37
C ARG A 72 -0.47 -17.50 -0.53
N ILE A 73 -1.46 -17.35 0.36
CA ILE A 73 -1.59 -16.20 1.26
C ILE A 73 -1.43 -16.68 2.69
N ASN A 74 -0.39 -16.19 3.36
CA ASN A 74 -0.12 -16.44 4.77
C ASN A 74 -0.47 -15.18 5.55
N VAL A 75 -1.37 -15.27 6.52
CA VAL A 75 -1.74 -14.14 7.37
C VAL A 75 -1.11 -14.30 8.74
N PHE A 76 -0.45 -13.23 9.21
CA PHE A 76 0.24 -13.18 10.49
C PHE A 76 -0.37 -12.08 11.36
N ARG A 77 -0.85 -12.45 12.54
CA ARG A 77 -1.08 -11.49 13.61
C ARG A 77 0.27 -11.16 14.24
N ALA A 78 0.85 -10.03 13.88
CA ALA A 78 2.17 -9.64 14.36
C ALA A 78 2.35 -8.12 14.34
N ASP A 79 3.20 -7.64 15.27
CA ASP A 79 3.73 -6.28 15.19
C ASP A 79 4.81 -6.21 14.11
N PHE A 80 4.59 -5.36 13.10
CA PHE A 80 5.54 -5.17 12.01
C PHE A 80 6.95 -4.80 12.47
N ARG A 81 7.09 -4.10 13.61
CA ARG A 81 8.40 -3.71 14.18
C ARG A 81 9.27 -4.91 14.50
N SER A 82 8.67 -5.99 15.00
CA SER A 82 9.33 -7.23 15.38
C SER A 82 9.09 -8.38 14.40
N PHE A 83 8.37 -8.13 13.30
CA PHE A 83 8.12 -9.15 12.30
C PHE A 83 9.42 -9.53 11.56
N GLU A 84 9.76 -10.81 11.63
CA GLU A 84 10.93 -11.40 10.97
C GLU A 84 10.47 -12.41 9.93
N PRO A 85 10.54 -12.07 8.64
CA PRO A 85 10.18 -12.99 7.58
C PRO A 85 11.25 -14.06 7.37
N ALA A 86 10.86 -15.25 6.88
CA ALA A 86 11.80 -16.32 6.53
C ALA A 86 12.77 -15.96 5.39
N ALA A 87 12.38 -15.00 4.53
CA ALA A 87 13.20 -14.48 3.44
C ALA A 87 12.69 -13.07 3.05
N PRO A 88 13.55 -12.21 2.45
CA PRO A 88 13.16 -10.89 2.01
C PRO A 88 12.16 -10.92 0.84
N TYR A 89 11.57 -9.76 0.52
CA TYR A 89 10.48 -9.59 -0.44
C TYR A 89 10.91 -8.85 -1.70
N ASP A 90 10.36 -9.27 -2.85
CA ASP A 90 10.47 -8.54 -4.12
C ASP A 90 9.58 -7.30 -4.11
N LEU A 91 8.37 -7.43 -3.57
CA LEU A 91 7.39 -6.35 -3.42
C LEU A 91 6.90 -6.28 -1.97
N ILE A 92 6.93 -5.08 -1.42
CA ILE A 92 6.21 -4.76 -0.18
C ILE A 92 5.13 -3.74 -0.55
N ILE A 93 3.92 -3.89 0.00
CA ILE A 93 2.79 -3.00 -0.28
C ILE A 93 2.12 -2.59 1.03
N SER A 94 1.65 -1.34 1.11
CA SER A 94 0.92 -0.88 2.29
C SER A 94 -0.03 0.27 1.96
N ASN A 95 -1.22 0.22 2.54
CA ASN A 95 -2.13 1.34 2.68
C ASN A 95 -2.32 1.63 4.18
N PRO A 96 -1.31 2.23 4.83
CA PRO A 96 -1.33 2.41 6.28
C PRO A 96 -2.33 3.50 6.70
N PRO A 97 -2.75 3.54 7.97
CA PRO A 97 -3.49 4.68 8.49
C PRO A 97 -2.66 5.98 8.31
N TYR A 98 -3.33 7.08 7.94
CA TYR A 98 -2.66 8.31 7.52
C TYR A 98 -1.80 8.94 8.62
N PHE A 99 -0.58 9.35 8.28
CA PHE A 99 0.38 10.02 9.15
C PHE A 99 0.15 11.54 9.31
N SER A 100 -1.02 12.09 8.93
CA SER A 100 -1.22 13.53 8.87
C SER A 100 -1.47 14.18 10.23
N LYS A 101 -0.86 15.36 10.45
CA LYS A 101 -1.13 16.25 11.59
C LYS A 101 -2.47 16.97 11.50
N SER A 102 -3.10 17.03 10.32
CA SER A 102 -4.36 17.75 10.05
C SER A 102 -5.55 16.80 10.04
N MET A 103 -6.17 16.63 11.19
CA MET A 103 -7.39 15.81 11.31
C MET A 103 -8.66 16.66 11.24
N LEU A 104 -9.53 16.31 10.31
CA LEU A 104 -10.89 16.88 10.21
C LEU A 104 -11.76 16.50 11.42
N PRO A 105 -12.70 17.38 11.88
CA PRO A 105 -13.34 17.34 13.20
C PRO A 105 -14.40 16.26 13.44
N GLY A 106 -14.53 15.23 12.64
CA GLY A 106 -15.64 14.28 12.78
C GLY A 106 -15.31 12.92 13.43
N ASN A 107 -14.06 12.46 13.39
CA ASN A 107 -13.67 11.10 13.83
C ASN A 107 -12.49 11.07 14.81
N LYS A 108 -12.28 12.16 15.55
CA LYS A 108 -11.12 12.38 16.42
C LYS A 108 -10.84 11.26 17.44
N ARG A 109 -11.88 10.64 18.03
CA ARG A 109 -11.67 9.63 19.09
C ARG A 109 -11.11 8.29 18.58
N ARG A 110 -11.60 7.79 17.44
CA ARG A 110 -11.12 6.50 16.89
C ARG A 110 -9.73 6.62 16.26
N ILE A 111 -9.43 7.75 15.62
CA ILE A 111 -8.16 7.99 14.95
C ILE A 111 -7.08 8.36 15.98
N LEU A 112 -7.38 9.20 16.99
CA LEU A 112 -6.47 9.50 18.11
C LEU A 112 -6.13 8.27 18.94
N ALA A 113 -7.08 7.35 19.17
CA ALA A 113 -6.81 6.09 19.84
C ALA A 113 -5.83 5.20 19.05
N ARG A 114 -5.84 5.24 17.70
CA ARG A 114 -4.89 4.51 16.85
C ARG A 114 -3.55 5.22 16.68
N HIS A 115 -3.50 6.57 16.66
CA HIS A 115 -2.26 7.34 16.48
C HIS A 115 -1.46 7.58 17.76
N ASN A 116 -2.11 7.60 18.92
CA ASN A 116 -1.44 7.76 20.21
C ASN A 116 -1.14 6.42 20.91
N HIS A 117 -1.42 5.30 20.26
CA HIS A 117 -1.01 4.01 20.78
C HIS A 117 0.49 3.82 20.55
N PRO A 118 1.26 3.31 21.55
CA PRO A 118 2.68 2.99 21.40
C PRO A 118 2.97 2.03 20.22
N GLU A 119 1.94 1.38 19.72
CA GLU A 119 1.94 0.41 18.64
C GLU A 119 1.67 1.01 17.25
N SER A 120 1.48 2.34 17.13
CA SER A 120 1.21 2.95 15.82
C SER A 120 2.43 2.87 14.89
N LEU A 121 2.18 2.49 13.64
CA LEU A 121 3.19 2.44 12.60
C LEU A 121 3.57 3.86 12.17
N SER A 122 4.73 4.36 12.61
CA SER A 122 5.23 5.67 12.18
C SER A 122 5.92 5.59 10.81
N PRO A 123 6.08 6.73 10.08
CA PRO A 123 6.84 6.75 8.82
C PRO A 123 8.25 6.22 8.95
N GLU A 124 8.93 6.49 10.05
CA GLU A 124 10.28 6.00 10.36
C GLU A 124 10.30 4.48 10.50
N ILE A 125 9.41 3.94 11.35
CA ILE A 125 9.29 2.49 11.59
C ILE A 125 8.97 1.75 10.30
N LEU A 126 8.05 2.31 9.50
CA LEU A 126 7.69 1.74 8.20
C LEU A 126 8.90 1.73 7.26
N ALA A 127 9.62 2.84 7.14
CA ALA A 127 10.78 2.96 6.27
C ALA A 127 11.93 2.01 6.68
N GLU A 128 12.24 1.92 7.98
CA GLU A 128 13.26 1.03 8.52
C GLU A 128 12.94 -0.43 8.26
N GLY A 129 11.71 -0.86 8.58
CA GLY A 129 11.28 -2.23 8.36
C GLY A 129 11.29 -2.62 6.88
N VAL A 130 10.78 -1.75 6.01
CA VAL A 130 10.81 -1.95 4.56
C VAL A 130 12.24 -2.06 4.04
N SER A 131 13.12 -1.12 4.43
CA SER A 131 14.54 -1.14 4.01
C SER A 131 15.27 -2.43 4.41
N ARG A 132 14.91 -3.01 5.55
CA ARG A 132 15.47 -4.28 6.05
C ARG A 132 14.96 -5.49 5.27
N MET A 133 13.70 -5.48 4.84
CA MET A 133 13.01 -6.65 4.29
C MET A 133 12.98 -6.71 2.75
N LEU A 134 13.38 -5.66 2.05
CA LEU A 134 13.45 -5.67 0.57
C LEU A 134 14.70 -6.40 0.06
N VAL A 135 14.52 -7.23 -0.99
CA VAL A 135 15.65 -7.71 -1.79
C VAL A 135 16.36 -6.56 -2.52
N PRO A 136 17.61 -6.74 -2.99
CA PRO A 136 18.20 -5.81 -3.96
C PRO A 136 17.27 -5.63 -5.18
N ASN A 137 16.98 -4.37 -5.55
CA ASN A 137 16.01 -3.97 -6.59
C ASN A 137 14.54 -4.34 -6.27
N GLY A 138 14.22 -4.69 -5.04
CA GLY A 138 12.85 -4.81 -4.56
C GLY A 138 12.15 -3.45 -4.54
N ILE A 139 10.83 -3.48 -4.53
CA ILE A 139 9.96 -2.29 -4.58
C ILE A 139 9.06 -2.25 -3.35
N PHE A 140 8.94 -1.08 -2.75
CA PHE A 140 7.90 -0.76 -1.79
C PHE A 140 6.87 0.16 -2.44
N ALA A 141 5.61 -0.29 -2.50
CA ALA A 141 4.48 0.45 -3.03
C ALA A 141 3.58 0.97 -1.89
N LEU A 142 3.27 2.26 -1.91
CA LEU A 142 2.59 2.96 -0.83
C LEU A 142 1.58 3.95 -1.38
N ILE A 143 0.42 4.09 -0.72
CA ILE A 143 -0.55 5.15 -0.97
C ILE A 143 -0.76 5.98 0.28
N LEU A 144 -0.61 7.30 0.17
CA LEU A 144 -0.82 8.27 1.25
C LEU A 144 -1.36 9.60 0.72
N PRO A 145 -1.96 10.45 1.58
CA PRO A 145 -2.07 11.88 1.31
C PRO A 145 -0.68 12.49 1.05
N GLU A 146 -0.63 13.60 0.31
CA GLU A 146 0.61 14.24 -0.16
C GLU A 146 1.60 14.53 0.99
N ASP A 147 1.12 15.11 2.09
CA ASP A 147 1.94 15.41 3.28
C ASP A 147 2.53 14.14 3.92
N GLY A 148 1.72 13.09 4.05
CA GLY A 148 2.18 11.83 4.61
C GLY A 148 3.22 11.14 3.74
N ALA A 149 3.03 11.17 2.42
CA ALA A 149 3.99 10.62 1.47
C ALA A 149 5.31 11.40 1.46
N THR A 150 5.25 12.74 1.57
CA THR A 150 6.44 13.60 1.65
C THR A 150 7.24 13.28 2.91
N ILE A 151 6.58 13.20 4.07
CA ILE A 151 7.23 12.84 5.34
C ILE A 151 7.85 11.44 5.24
N PHE A 152 7.13 10.46 4.69
CA PHE A 152 7.69 9.12 4.50
C PHE A 152 8.94 9.14 3.62
N MET A 153 8.92 9.81 2.47
CA MET A 153 10.07 9.88 1.55
C MET A 153 11.30 10.56 2.18
N GLU A 154 11.10 11.61 2.98
CA GLU A 154 12.18 12.27 3.72
C GLU A 154 12.83 11.30 4.73
N LYS A 155 12.01 10.59 5.53
CA LYS A 155 12.50 9.60 6.50
C LYS A 155 13.19 8.43 5.81
N ALA A 156 12.61 7.88 4.76
CA ALA A 156 13.15 6.78 3.99
C ALA A 156 14.53 7.12 3.36
N ARG A 157 14.70 8.37 2.91
CA ARG A 157 15.98 8.83 2.35
C ARG A 157 17.07 9.02 3.40
N SER A 158 16.72 9.31 4.66
CA SER A 158 17.66 9.56 5.76
C SER A 158 18.18 8.29 6.45
N LEU A 159 17.72 7.10 6.06
CA LEU A 159 18.17 5.84 6.64
C LEU A 159 19.62 5.51 6.28
N GLN A 160 20.26 4.65 7.08
CA GLN A 160 21.58 4.08 6.74
C GLN A 160 21.57 3.29 5.42
N LYS A 161 20.44 2.63 5.12
CA LYS A 161 20.15 2.01 3.81
C LYS A 161 18.97 2.75 3.21
N PRO A 162 19.20 3.84 2.46
CA PRO A 162 18.15 4.70 1.97
C PRO A 162 17.19 3.99 1.01
N LEU A 163 15.93 4.46 1.01
CA LEU A 163 14.97 4.14 -0.03
C LEU A 163 14.75 5.39 -0.89
N TYR A 164 14.78 5.21 -2.20
CA TYR A 164 14.66 6.28 -3.19
C TYR A 164 13.35 6.13 -3.97
N PRO A 165 12.66 7.22 -4.29
CA PRO A 165 11.47 7.14 -5.14
C PRO A 165 11.85 6.68 -6.54
N HIS A 166 11.07 5.74 -7.08
CA HIS A 166 11.21 5.20 -8.42
C HIS A 166 10.07 5.62 -9.34
N ARG A 167 8.85 5.68 -8.81
CA ARG A 167 7.66 6.15 -9.49
C ARG A 167 6.75 6.88 -8.51
N ILE A 168 6.20 8.00 -8.95
CA ILE A 168 5.26 8.82 -8.17
C ILE A 168 4.09 9.15 -9.07
N THR A 169 2.87 8.74 -8.67
CA THR A 169 1.65 9.12 -9.37
C THR A 169 0.80 10.00 -8.47
N ARG A 170 0.54 11.23 -8.93
CA ARG A 170 -0.36 12.17 -8.26
C ARG A 170 -1.80 11.81 -8.64
N VAL A 171 -2.62 11.55 -7.65
CA VAL A 171 -4.02 11.19 -7.85
C VAL A 171 -4.90 12.40 -7.59
N PHE A 172 -5.74 12.72 -8.57
CA PHE A 172 -6.73 13.78 -8.52
C PHE A 172 -8.14 13.18 -8.54
N THR A 173 -9.06 13.76 -7.78
CA THR A 173 -10.46 13.34 -7.90
C THR A 173 -11.03 13.70 -9.27
N ARG A 174 -10.72 14.91 -9.77
CA ARG A 174 -11.14 15.43 -11.08
C ARG A 174 -10.04 16.32 -11.66
N PRO A 175 -10.04 16.55 -12.99
CA PRO A 175 -9.14 17.52 -13.60
C PRO A 175 -9.26 18.89 -12.95
N GLY A 176 -8.14 19.57 -12.72
CA GLY A 176 -8.07 20.90 -12.12
C GLY A 176 -8.35 20.95 -10.60
N LYS A 177 -8.53 19.82 -9.92
CA LYS A 177 -8.59 19.74 -8.46
C LYS A 177 -7.19 19.54 -7.87
N SER A 178 -7.06 19.74 -6.55
CA SER A 178 -5.82 19.44 -5.83
C SER A 178 -5.56 17.93 -5.78
N VAL A 179 -4.30 17.57 -5.58
CA VAL A 179 -3.85 16.20 -5.31
C VAL A 179 -4.53 15.70 -4.05
N VAL A 180 -5.09 14.50 -4.11
CA VAL A 180 -5.72 13.86 -2.94
C VAL A 180 -4.89 12.72 -2.38
N ARG A 181 -4.11 12.03 -3.24
CA ARG A 181 -3.20 10.94 -2.86
C ARG A 181 -1.95 10.98 -3.72
N LEU A 182 -0.87 10.48 -3.14
CA LEU A 182 0.31 10.03 -3.89
C LEU A 182 0.38 8.51 -3.82
N LEU A 183 0.52 7.89 -4.98
CA LEU A 183 0.99 6.52 -5.12
C LEU A 183 2.49 6.59 -5.35
N THR A 184 3.26 5.90 -4.52
CA THR A 184 4.73 5.94 -4.60
C THR A 184 5.29 4.53 -4.67
N GLU A 185 6.23 4.30 -5.56
CA GLU A 185 7.14 3.17 -5.51
C GLU A 185 8.52 3.66 -5.10
N THR A 186 9.08 3.04 -4.09
CA THR A 186 10.45 3.29 -3.63
C THR A 186 11.27 2.01 -3.65
N GLY A 187 12.58 2.13 -3.74
CA GLY A 187 13.51 1.00 -3.70
C GLY A 187 14.90 1.43 -3.25
N ASN A 188 15.81 0.46 -3.12
CA ASN A 188 17.14 0.66 -2.56
C ASN A 188 18.21 1.14 -3.57
N SER A 189 17.82 1.48 -4.81
CA SER A 189 18.71 2.07 -5.81
C SER A 189 18.30 3.50 -6.13
N GLU A 190 19.26 4.41 -6.18
CA GLU A 190 18.99 5.79 -6.54
C GLU A 190 18.76 5.91 -8.06
N LYS A 191 17.64 6.56 -8.44
CA LYS A 191 17.32 6.90 -9.82
C LYS A 191 16.37 8.09 -9.90
N ILE A 192 16.25 8.67 -11.11
CA ILE A 192 15.27 9.72 -11.36
C ILE A 192 13.88 9.08 -11.39
N PRO A 193 12.94 9.52 -10.52
CA PRO A 193 11.61 8.94 -10.46
C PRO A 193 10.78 9.27 -11.71
N VAL A 194 10.02 8.29 -12.19
CA VAL A 194 8.95 8.55 -13.16
C VAL A 194 7.82 9.27 -12.44
N GLN A 195 7.34 10.39 -13.00
CA GLN A 195 6.22 11.16 -12.46
C GLN A 195 5.02 11.07 -13.41
N GLU A 196 3.85 10.79 -12.84
CA GLU A 196 2.61 10.59 -13.56
C GLU A 196 1.45 11.29 -12.85
N ASP A 197 0.41 11.61 -13.61
CA ASP A 197 -0.85 12.13 -13.08
C ASP A 197 -1.98 11.14 -13.39
N MET A 198 -2.86 10.95 -12.42
CA MET A 198 -4.04 10.12 -12.56
C MET A 198 -5.28 10.87 -12.07
N THR A 199 -6.35 10.79 -12.83
CA THR A 199 -7.65 11.36 -12.45
C THR A 199 -8.67 10.24 -12.30
N VAL A 200 -9.41 10.23 -11.16
CA VAL A 200 -10.40 9.19 -10.88
C VAL A 200 -11.69 9.43 -11.69
N TYR A 201 -12.23 10.64 -11.69
CA TYR A 201 -13.47 10.98 -12.38
C TYR A 201 -13.21 11.90 -13.58
N GLN A 202 -14.12 11.89 -14.55
CA GLN A 202 -14.15 12.85 -15.64
C GLN A 202 -14.51 14.27 -15.12
N ASN A 203 -14.39 15.28 -15.99
CA ASN A 203 -14.69 16.68 -15.62
C ASN A 203 -16.11 16.86 -15.09
N ASN A 204 -17.08 16.22 -15.71
CA ASN A 204 -18.51 16.38 -15.41
C ASN A 204 -19.14 15.06 -14.97
N GLY A 205 -20.07 15.13 -14.02
CA GLY A 205 -20.82 13.97 -13.53
C GLY A 205 -20.01 13.01 -12.63
N ASN A 206 -20.50 11.82 -12.44
CA ASN A 206 -19.88 10.78 -11.61
C ASN A 206 -19.26 9.63 -12.45
N GLN A 207 -18.96 9.91 -13.72
CA GLN A 207 -18.33 8.92 -14.58
C GLN A 207 -16.84 8.83 -14.26
N TYR A 208 -16.34 7.63 -14.16
CA TYR A 208 -14.92 7.36 -14.00
C TYR A 208 -14.13 7.74 -15.25
N SER A 209 -12.87 8.14 -15.07
CA SER A 209 -11.98 8.42 -16.19
C SER A 209 -11.59 7.10 -16.89
N ALA A 210 -11.31 7.18 -18.20
CA ALA A 210 -10.83 6.01 -18.95
C ALA A 210 -9.50 5.44 -18.39
N GLN A 211 -8.66 6.29 -17.79
CA GLN A 211 -7.42 5.88 -17.15
C GLN A 211 -7.71 5.03 -15.90
N TYR A 212 -8.62 5.49 -15.04
CA TYR A 212 -9.02 4.77 -13.84
C TYR A 212 -9.69 3.43 -14.18
N VAL A 213 -10.66 3.43 -15.10
CA VAL A 213 -11.35 2.20 -15.54
C VAL A 213 -10.35 1.17 -16.06
N ARG A 214 -9.42 1.56 -16.95
CA ARG A 214 -8.39 0.63 -17.46
C ARG A 214 -7.52 0.05 -16.35
N LEU A 215 -7.23 0.84 -15.31
CA LEU A 215 -6.38 0.38 -14.20
C LEU A 215 -7.08 -0.66 -13.33
N VAL A 216 -8.38 -0.45 -13.02
CA VAL A 216 -9.11 -1.26 -12.03
C VAL A 216 -10.02 -2.32 -12.63
N LYS A 217 -10.10 -2.44 -13.96
CA LYS A 217 -11.05 -3.31 -14.67
C LYS A 217 -11.02 -4.78 -14.23
N ASP A 218 -9.86 -5.28 -13.81
CA ASP A 218 -9.71 -6.69 -13.40
C ASP A 218 -10.15 -6.93 -11.94
N PHE A 219 -10.59 -5.87 -11.23
CA PHE A 219 -10.98 -5.90 -9.81
C PHE A 219 -12.40 -5.44 -9.55
N TYR A 220 -13.09 -4.89 -10.54
CA TYR A 220 -14.47 -4.45 -10.43
C TYR A 220 -15.34 -5.08 -11.51
N LEU A 221 -16.52 -5.56 -11.11
CA LEU A 221 -17.49 -6.18 -12.03
C LEU A 221 -18.12 -5.19 -13.03
N TRP A 222 -18.01 -3.90 -12.76
CA TRP A 222 -18.59 -2.82 -13.59
C TRP A 222 -17.56 -2.12 -14.50
N ALA A 223 -16.28 -2.43 -14.38
CA ALA A 223 -15.20 -1.74 -15.08
C ALA A 223 -14.88 -2.36 -16.44
#